data_a06c57ebbc4feef3753bdb82c83082c7
#
_entry.id   a06c57ebbc4feef3753bdb82c83082c7
#
_cell.length_a   1.000
_cell.length_b   1.000
_cell.length_c   1.000
_cell.angle_alpha   90.00
_cell.angle_beta   90.00
_cell.angle_gamma   90.00
#
_symmetry.space_group_name_H-M   'P 1'
#
loop_
_entity.id
_entity.type
_entity.pdbx_description
1 polymer ?
#
loop_
_entity_poly.entity_id
_entity_poly.type
_entity_poly.pdbx_seq_one_letter_code
_entity_poly.pdbx_strand_id
1 'polypeptide(L)'
;MEEPAHLEIVRKHPQDVQDRPVYLWIDGEKWDGILRYGTTFKRDLPPGRHHIKANNTLFSHNVDFEAAPGETVRFECENGLTGGGMVMVLMMGVAYLRVRLKRVAG
;
A
#
# COMPACT_ATOMS: atom_id res chain seq x y z
N MET A 1 -7.26 -23.74 17.56
CA MET A 1 -6.95 -22.92 16.39
C MET A 1 -6.79 -21.46 16.81
N GLU A 2 -5.77 -20.81 16.32
CA GLU A 2 -5.61 -19.39 16.59
C GLU A 2 -6.59 -18.58 15.75
N GLU A 3 -7.05 -17.46 16.30
CA GLU A 3 -7.86 -16.52 15.55
C GLU A 3 -7.04 -15.94 14.39
N PRO A 4 -7.64 -15.73 13.23
CA PRO A 4 -6.93 -15.05 12.14
C PRO A 4 -6.64 -13.60 12.51
N ALA A 5 -5.58 -13.08 11.95
CA ALA A 5 -5.33 -11.64 11.94
C ALA A 5 -6.06 -11.01 10.75
N HIS A 6 -6.30 -9.72 10.82
CA HIS A 6 -7.02 -9.00 9.79
C HIS A 6 -6.11 -7.92 9.21
N LEU A 7 -5.95 -7.90 7.89
CA LEU A 7 -5.18 -6.89 7.20
C LEU A 7 -6.13 -5.94 6.48
N GLU A 8 -5.94 -4.63 6.67
CA GLU A 8 -6.65 -3.60 5.93
C GLU A 8 -5.63 -2.64 5.30
N ILE A 9 -5.79 -2.36 4.02
CA ILE A 9 -4.98 -1.37 3.31
C ILE A 9 -5.93 -0.33 2.73
N VAL A 10 -5.84 0.90 3.21
CA VAL A 10 -6.75 1.99 2.87
C VAL A 10 -6.04 2.98 1.95
N ARG A 11 -6.68 3.35 0.84
CA ARG A 11 -6.14 4.34 -0.08
C ARG A 11 -7.06 5.56 -0.13
N LYS A 12 -6.80 6.53 0.77
CA LYS A 12 -7.62 7.76 0.91
C LYS A 12 -6.80 9.01 1.19
N HIS A 13 -5.49 8.97 1.02
CA HIS A 13 -4.65 10.10 1.37
C HIS A 13 -5.00 11.30 0.47
N PRO A 14 -5.19 12.52 1.04
CA PRO A 14 -5.62 13.67 0.25
C PRO A 14 -4.62 14.13 -0.81
N GLN A 15 -3.36 13.75 -0.69
CA GLN A 15 -2.32 14.09 -1.67
C GLN A 15 -2.07 12.98 -2.69
N ASP A 16 -2.90 11.93 -2.70
CA ASP A 16 -2.79 10.84 -3.65
C ASP A 16 -3.11 11.31 -5.07
N VAL A 17 -2.35 10.83 -6.05
CA VAL A 17 -2.70 10.97 -7.47
C VAL A 17 -3.70 9.87 -7.78
N GLN A 18 -4.97 10.23 -7.80
CA GLN A 18 -6.10 9.33 -7.65
C GLN A 18 -6.35 8.40 -8.84
N ASP A 19 -5.88 8.75 -10.01
CA ASP A 19 -6.16 8.03 -11.25
C ASP A 19 -5.16 6.92 -11.58
N ARG A 20 -4.09 6.77 -10.79
CA ARG A 20 -3.10 5.72 -11.00
C ARG A 20 -3.50 4.44 -10.28
N PRO A 21 -3.39 3.27 -10.94
CA PRO A 21 -3.64 2.00 -10.27
C PRO A 21 -2.51 1.65 -9.30
N VAL A 22 -2.87 0.97 -8.22
CA VAL A 22 -1.91 0.35 -7.31
C VAL A 22 -2.20 -1.13 -7.25
N TYR A 23 -1.18 -1.95 -7.48
CA TYR A 23 -1.26 -3.41 -7.42
C TYR A 23 -0.65 -3.89 -6.13
N LEU A 24 -1.21 -4.95 -5.56
CA LEU A 24 -0.76 -5.48 -4.27
C LEU A 24 -0.32 -6.93 -4.40
N TRP A 25 0.75 -7.27 -3.69
CA TRP A 25 1.19 -8.65 -3.46
C TRP A 25 1.22 -8.87 -1.94
N ILE A 26 0.58 -9.93 -1.50
CA ILE A 26 0.58 -10.33 -0.10
C ILE A 26 1.32 -11.66 0.00
N ASP A 27 2.44 -11.66 0.74
CA ASP A 27 3.30 -12.84 0.88
C ASP A 27 3.72 -13.44 -0.48
N GLY A 28 3.99 -12.58 -1.46
CA GLY A 28 4.43 -12.98 -2.78
C GLY A 28 3.32 -13.33 -3.76
N GLU A 29 2.07 -13.35 -3.32
CA GLU A 29 0.92 -13.63 -4.18
C GLU A 29 0.25 -12.33 -4.62
N LYS A 30 0.12 -12.17 -5.92
CA LYS A 30 -0.54 -10.98 -6.47
C LYS A 30 -2.05 -11.06 -6.26
N TRP A 31 -2.62 -10.01 -5.70
CA TRP A 31 -4.07 -9.83 -5.66
C TRP A 31 -4.59 -9.51 -7.05
N ASP A 32 -5.70 -10.13 -7.46
CA ASP A 32 -6.29 -9.95 -8.79
C ASP A 32 -6.89 -8.59 -9.02
N GLY A 33 -7.18 -7.84 -7.96
CA GLY A 33 -7.80 -6.54 -8.05
C GLY A 33 -6.79 -5.41 -8.18
N ILE A 34 -7.31 -4.20 -8.19
CA ILE A 34 -6.55 -2.96 -8.21
C ILE A 34 -7.01 -2.13 -7.02
N LEU A 35 -6.06 -1.63 -6.24
CA LEU A 35 -6.37 -0.74 -5.14
C LEU A 35 -6.58 0.67 -5.69
N ARG A 36 -7.84 1.04 -5.88
CA ARG A 36 -8.22 2.36 -6.41
C ARG A 36 -8.37 3.36 -5.27
N TYR A 37 -8.22 4.63 -5.60
CA TYR A 37 -8.43 5.71 -4.62
C TYR A 37 -9.84 5.62 -4.03
N GLY A 38 -9.90 5.79 -2.71
CA GLY A 38 -11.16 5.73 -1.97
C GLY A 38 -11.59 4.34 -1.56
N THR A 39 -10.79 3.30 -1.85
CA THR A 39 -11.13 1.93 -1.53
C THR A 39 -10.24 1.36 -0.44
N THR A 40 -10.70 0.26 0.15
CA THR A 40 -9.98 -0.47 1.19
C THR A 40 -9.85 -1.92 0.77
N PHE A 41 -8.61 -2.41 0.79
CA PHE A 41 -8.32 -3.85 0.64
C PHE A 41 -8.42 -4.50 2.02
N LYS A 42 -9.11 -5.63 2.10
CA LYS A 42 -9.23 -6.39 3.35
C LYS A 42 -8.94 -7.86 3.10
N ARG A 43 -8.18 -8.46 4.00
CA ARG A 43 -7.90 -9.89 3.95
C ARG A 43 -7.59 -10.43 5.33
N ASP A 44 -8.10 -11.62 5.64
CA ASP A 44 -7.71 -12.37 6.83
C ASP A 44 -6.42 -13.13 6.54
N LEU A 45 -5.52 -13.15 7.51
CA LEU A 45 -4.22 -13.81 7.41
C LEU A 45 -3.99 -14.68 8.63
N PRO A 46 -3.19 -15.76 8.52
CA PRO A 46 -2.72 -16.46 9.71
C PRO A 46 -1.91 -15.49 10.57
N PRO A 47 -1.95 -15.62 11.90
CA PRO A 47 -1.04 -14.83 12.75
C PRO A 47 0.42 -15.10 12.37
N GLY A 48 1.27 -14.10 12.55
CA GLY A 48 2.70 -14.23 12.29
C GLY A 48 3.22 -13.13 11.40
N ARG A 49 4.34 -13.43 10.73
CA ARG A 49 5.05 -12.47 9.89
C ARG A 49 4.54 -12.52 8.46
N HIS A 50 4.34 -11.34 7.87
CA HIS A 50 3.82 -11.19 6.52
C HIS A 50 4.54 -10.09 5.77
N HIS A 51 4.40 -10.09 4.45
CA HIS A 51 5.02 -9.11 3.57
C HIS A 51 3.98 -8.53 2.61
N ILE A 52 4.01 -7.20 2.44
CA ILE A 52 3.18 -6.51 1.46
C ILE A 52 4.10 -5.82 0.46
N LYS A 53 3.78 -5.95 -0.82
CA LYS A 53 4.38 -5.15 -1.88
C LYS A 53 3.28 -4.36 -2.55
N ALA A 54 3.43 -3.05 -2.65
CA ALA A 54 2.57 -2.19 -3.44
C ALA A 54 3.34 -1.66 -4.63
N ASN A 55 2.71 -1.63 -5.80
CA ASN A 55 3.37 -1.23 -7.05
C ASN A 55 2.44 -0.34 -7.86
N ASN A 56 2.96 0.79 -8.35
CA ASN A 56 2.22 1.72 -9.20
C ASN A 56 2.61 1.63 -10.68
N THR A 57 3.19 0.52 -11.10
CA THR A 57 3.76 0.20 -12.41
C THR A 57 5.17 0.74 -12.65
N LEU A 58 5.57 1.80 -11.93
CA LEU A 58 6.91 2.37 -12.03
C LEU A 58 7.75 2.08 -10.79
N PHE A 59 7.14 2.14 -9.61
CA PHE A 59 7.84 1.99 -8.34
C PHE A 59 7.11 1.02 -7.44
N SER A 60 7.88 0.37 -6.58
CA SER A 60 7.34 -0.54 -5.57
C SER A 60 7.73 -0.08 -4.18
N HIS A 61 6.88 -0.38 -3.21
CA HIS A 61 7.19 -0.23 -1.80
C HIS A 61 6.89 -1.55 -1.10
N ASN A 62 7.87 -2.06 -0.37
CA ASN A 62 7.80 -3.33 0.33
C ASN A 62 7.82 -3.09 1.83
N VAL A 63 6.98 -3.81 2.56
CA VAL A 63 6.92 -3.69 4.01
C VAL A 63 6.69 -5.07 4.62
N ASP A 64 7.42 -5.36 5.70
CA ASP A 64 7.20 -6.54 6.53
C ASP A 64 6.44 -6.12 7.78
N PHE A 65 5.56 -6.99 8.26
CA PHE A 65 4.84 -6.73 9.50
C PHE A 65 4.53 -8.03 10.23
N GLU A 66 4.27 -7.92 11.52
CA GLU A 66 3.80 -9.04 12.33
C GLU A 66 2.37 -8.76 12.77
N ALA A 67 1.55 -9.81 12.79
CA ALA A 67 0.17 -9.73 13.20
C ALA A 67 -0.10 -10.77 14.28
N ALA A 68 -0.66 -10.33 15.40
CA ALA A 68 -1.08 -11.20 16.48
C ALA A 68 -2.46 -11.82 16.18
N PRO A 69 -2.82 -12.95 16.82
CA PRO A 69 -4.16 -13.52 16.65
C PRO A 69 -5.23 -12.48 17.00
N GLY A 70 -6.21 -12.33 16.13
CA GLY A 70 -7.33 -11.40 16.32
C GLY A 70 -6.97 -9.94 16.07
N GLU A 71 -5.70 -9.62 15.82
CA GLU A 71 -5.27 -8.25 15.58
C GLU A 71 -5.70 -7.75 14.20
N THR A 72 -6.14 -6.48 14.13
CA THR A 72 -6.33 -5.80 12.85
C THR A 72 -5.13 -4.92 12.59
N VAL A 73 -4.39 -5.23 11.54
CA VAL A 73 -3.24 -4.43 11.10
C VAL A 73 -3.68 -3.57 9.94
N ARG A 74 -3.52 -2.27 10.07
CA ARG A 74 -3.98 -1.31 9.08
C ARG A 74 -2.80 -0.55 8.48
N PHE A 75 -2.80 -0.44 7.15
CA PHE A 75 -1.86 0.39 6.42
C PHE A 75 -2.61 1.44 5.63
N GLU A 76 -2.00 2.61 5.52
CA GLU A 76 -2.42 3.64 4.59
C GLU A 76 -1.53 3.57 3.36
N CYS A 77 -2.14 3.48 2.18
CA CYS A 77 -1.43 3.47 0.90
C CYS A 77 -1.66 4.81 0.21
N GLU A 78 -0.59 5.42 -0.28
CA GLU A 78 -0.71 6.62 -1.10
C GLU A 78 0.19 6.51 -2.32
N ASN A 79 -0.23 7.14 -3.40
CA ASN A 79 0.54 7.24 -4.63
C ASN A 79 0.69 8.72 -4.95
N GLY A 80 1.79 9.32 -4.49
CA GLY A 80 1.97 10.75 -4.56
C GLY A 80 3.34 11.17 -5.06
N LEU A 81 3.49 12.47 -5.26
CA LEU A 81 4.77 13.05 -5.61
C LEU A 81 5.70 13.06 -4.40
N THR A 82 6.94 12.62 -4.60
CA THR A 82 7.98 12.77 -3.57
C THR A 82 8.50 14.21 -3.58
N GLY A 83 9.21 14.60 -2.52
CA GLY A 83 9.84 15.91 -2.47
C GLY A 83 10.77 16.19 -3.67
N GLY A 84 11.48 15.16 -4.14
CA GLY A 84 12.29 15.25 -5.34
C GLY A 84 11.48 15.22 -6.63
N GLY A 85 10.23 14.75 -6.57
CA GLY A 85 9.38 14.63 -7.73
C GLY A 85 9.02 15.97 -8.36
N MET A 86 8.76 17.00 -7.55
CA MET A 86 8.49 18.35 -8.06
C MET A 86 9.69 18.94 -8.80
N VAL A 87 10.88 18.71 -8.27
CA VAL A 87 12.10 19.16 -8.95
C VAL A 87 12.27 18.48 -10.30
N MET A 88 12.01 17.16 -10.36
CA MET A 88 12.08 16.41 -11.61
C MET A 88 11.07 16.91 -12.64
N VAL A 89 9.85 17.21 -12.23
CA VAL A 89 8.83 17.77 -13.11
C VAL A 89 9.28 19.12 -13.68
N LEU A 90 9.83 19.98 -12.84
CA LEU A 90 10.28 21.31 -13.27
C LEU A 90 11.49 21.27 -14.19
N MET A 91 12.42 20.34 -13.94
CA MET A 91 13.67 20.27 -14.70
C MET A 91 13.58 19.41 -15.94
N MET A 92 12.83 18.33 -15.89
CA MET A 92 12.80 17.31 -16.95
C MET A 92 11.43 17.11 -17.56
N GLY A 93 10.39 17.75 -17.03
CA GLY A 93 9.02 17.59 -17.50
C GLY A 93 8.43 16.22 -17.22
N VAL A 94 8.99 15.48 -16.25
CA VAL A 94 8.56 14.12 -15.90
C VAL A 94 7.95 14.11 -14.52
N ALA A 95 6.76 13.54 -14.39
CA ALA A 95 6.12 13.34 -13.10
C ALA A 95 6.75 12.13 -12.40
N TYR A 96 7.25 12.33 -11.20
CA TYR A 96 7.88 11.31 -10.40
C TYR A 96 6.94 10.91 -9.26
N LEU A 97 6.19 9.84 -9.49
CA LEU A 97 5.20 9.34 -8.53
C LEU A 97 5.76 8.15 -7.76
N ARG A 98 5.55 8.16 -6.46
CA ARG A 98 5.97 7.08 -5.57
C ARG A 98 4.80 6.51 -4.81
N VAL A 99 4.68 5.18 -4.82
CA VAL A 99 3.72 4.50 -3.95
C VAL A 99 4.34 4.30 -2.57
N ARG A 100 3.56 4.51 -1.52
CA ARG A 100 4.00 4.31 -0.13
C ARG A 100 2.95 3.58 0.68
N LEU A 101 3.44 2.74 1.60
CA LEU A 101 2.62 2.07 2.60
C LEU A 101 3.08 2.51 3.97
N LYS A 102 2.16 2.98 4.80
CA LYS A 102 2.45 3.41 6.16
C LYS A 102 1.51 2.69 7.12
N ARG A 103 2.09 2.00 8.11
CA ARG A 103 1.28 1.37 9.15
C ARG A 103 0.66 2.44 10.04
N VAL A 104 -0.65 2.34 10.28
CA VAL A 104 -1.40 3.28 11.09
C VAL A 104 -2.09 2.56 12.23
N ALA A 105 -2.42 3.29 13.29
CA ALA A 105 -3.17 2.74 14.41
C ALA A 105 -4.57 2.35 13.93
N GLY A 106 -4.96 1.13 14.30
CA GLY A 106 -6.27 0.59 13.92
C GLY A 106 -7.35 0.93 14.92
#